data_3d8e9078e966be4fd092f8d489aab034
#
_entry.id   3d8e9078e966be4fd092f8d489aab034
#
_cell.length_a   1.000
_cell.length_b   1.000
_cell.length_c   1.000
_cell.angle_alpha   90.00
_cell.angle_beta   90.00
_cell.angle_gamma   90.00
#
_symmetry.space_group_name_H-M   'P 1'
#
loop_
_entity.id
_entity.type
_entity.pdbx_description
1 polymer ?
#
loop_
_entity_poly.entity_id
_entity_poly.type
_entity_poly.pdbx_seq_one_letter_code
_entity_poly.pdbx_strand_id
1 'polypeptide(L)'
;ILTLTTNLAALVGLVFPALHRAVKQPVFIVGCSRSGTTLFAEIFGERPDACNVMDASQVWDLRYYDKSADDHRDENDANFWETSRIRSSLAIRLMFTGQKRLINKNNQNSLRLRYLKSAFPDAFIIHVVRDARPVVLSNMSRVEKDRYRRGFPFGRFPKPIAWRAYMDKPVVEQFAHQWK
;
A
#
# COMPACT_ATOMS: atom_id res chain seq x y z
N ILE A 1 -0.02 13.62 14.74
CA ILE A 1 -1.35 14.08 14.30
C ILE A 1 -2.02 12.97 13.43
N LEU A 2 -1.38 12.44 12.39
CA LEU A 2 -1.96 11.39 11.55
C LEU A 2 -2.30 10.09 12.30
N THR A 3 -1.52 9.69 13.28
CA THR A 3 -1.75 8.47 14.09
C THR A 3 -2.97 8.64 15.01
N LEU A 4 -3.18 9.84 15.55
CA LEU A 4 -4.34 10.19 16.36
C LEU A 4 -5.64 10.14 15.52
N THR A 5 -5.61 10.69 14.30
CA THR A 5 -6.76 10.65 13.38
C THR A 5 -7.09 9.23 12.93
N THR A 6 -6.08 8.37 12.75
CA THR A 6 -6.29 6.98 12.34
C THR A 6 -6.89 6.15 13.48
N ASN A 7 -6.47 6.38 14.72
CA ASN A 7 -7.06 5.72 15.89
C ASN A 7 -8.49 6.21 16.19
N LEU A 8 -8.73 7.50 16.02
CA LEU A 8 -10.08 8.06 16.13
C LEU A 8 -11.00 7.48 15.03
N ALA A 9 -10.50 7.32 13.81
CA ALA A 9 -11.25 6.68 12.73
C ALA A 9 -11.60 5.22 13.03
N ALA A 10 -10.73 4.48 13.74
CA ALA A 10 -11.03 3.13 14.19
C ALA A 10 -12.17 3.11 15.20
N LEU A 11 -12.15 3.99 16.20
CA LEU A 11 -13.21 4.14 17.19
C LEU A 11 -14.55 4.53 16.54
N VAL A 12 -14.50 5.48 15.61
CA VAL A 12 -15.69 5.88 14.84
C VAL A 12 -16.25 4.71 14.04
N GLY A 13 -15.40 3.89 13.43
CA GLY A 13 -15.84 2.71 12.68
C GLY A 13 -16.47 1.62 13.53
N LEU A 14 -16.08 1.52 14.80
CA LEU A 14 -16.70 0.61 15.76
C LEU A 14 -18.11 1.06 16.18
N VAL A 15 -18.27 2.36 16.34
CA VAL A 15 -19.56 2.97 16.72
C VAL A 15 -20.51 3.01 15.51
N PHE A 16 -19.98 3.15 14.30
CA PHE A 16 -20.77 3.26 13.07
C PHE A 16 -20.42 2.17 12.04
N PRO A 17 -20.91 0.94 12.19
CA PRO A 17 -20.68 -0.15 11.22
C PRO A 17 -21.10 0.19 9.78
N ALA A 18 -22.00 1.16 9.61
CA ALA A 18 -22.40 1.67 8.30
C ALA A 18 -21.23 2.26 7.50
N LEU A 19 -20.21 2.81 8.16
CA LEU A 19 -19.00 3.32 7.51
C LEU A 19 -18.26 2.21 6.74
N HIS A 20 -18.26 0.99 7.24
CA HIS A 20 -17.61 -0.12 6.54
C HIS A 20 -18.26 -0.43 5.20
N ARG A 21 -19.56 -0.15 5.07
CA ARG A 21 -20.34 -0.35 3.84
C ARG A 21 -20.17 0.78 2.82
N ALA A 22 -19.59 1.92 3.23
CA ALA A 22 -19.35 3.04 2.32
C ALA A 22 -18.28 2.73 1.27
N VAL A 23 -17.27 1.91 1.63
CA VAL A 23 -16.22 1.48 0.70
C VAL A 23 -16.72 0.24 -0.05
N LYS A 24 -17.29 0.47 -1.23
CA LYS A 24 -17.79 -0.59 -2.12
C LYS A 24 -16.87 -0.75 -3.30
N GLN A 25 -16.54 -2.01 -3.62
CA GLN A 25 -15.73 -2.38 -4.78
C GLN A 25 -14.49 -1.47 -4.94
N PRO A 26 -13.66 -1.30 -3.91
CA PRO A 26 -12.46 -0.48 -4.03
C PRO A 26 -11.52 -1.06 -5.09
N VAL A 27 -10.73 -0.20 -5.72
CA VAL A 27 -9.70 -0.60 -6.68
C VAL A 27 -8.34 -0.46 -6.01
N PHE A 28 -7.62 -1.56 -5.88
CA PHE A 28 -6.26 -1.56 -5.37
C PHE A 28 -5.27 -1.74 -6.53
N ILE A 29 -4.40 -0.76 -6.72
CA ILE A 29 -3.33 -0.81 -7.71
C ILE A 29 -2.05 -1.21 -6.97
N VAL A 30 -1.53 -2.36 -7.34
CA VAL A 30 -0.36 -2.99 -6.72
C VAL A 30 0.72 -3.27 -7.77
N GLY A 31 1.93 -3.50 -7.34
CA GLY A 31 3.07 -3.83 -8.21
C GLY A 31 4.38 -3.38 -7.59
N CYS A 32 5.48 -3.83 -8.16
CA CYS A 32 6.80 -3.39 -7.74
C CYS A 32 6.95 -1.87 -7.90
N SER A 33 7.72 -1.25 -7.02
CA SER A 33 8.11 0.16 -7.21
C SER A 33 8.74 0.37 -8.58
N ARG A 34 8.40 1.47 -9.25
CA ARG A 34 8.86 1.83 -10.60
C ARG A 34 8.28 1.02 -11.76
N SER A 35 7.27 0.20 -11.51
CA SER A 35 6.53 -0.52 -12.58
C SER A 35 5.48 0.34 -13.30
N GLY A 36 5.25 1.59 -12.85
CA GLY A 36 4.22 2.47 -13.44
C GLY A 36 2.93 2.54 -12.62
N THR A 37 2.90 1.95 -11.42
CA THR A 37 1.71 1.93 -10.54
C THR A 37 1.16 3.33 -10.25
N THR A 38 2.03 4.35 -10.13
CA THR A 38 1.62 5.75 -9.93
C THR A 38 0.87 6.30 -11.14
N LEU A 39 1.38 6.06 -12.36
CA LEU A 39 0.73 6.48 -13.60
C LEU A 39 -0.69 5.86 -13.73
N PHE A 40 -0.81 4.57 -13.44
CA PHE A 40 -2.13 3.92 -13.44
C PHE A 40 -3.06 4.56 -12.40
N ALA A 41 -2.56 4.85 -11.19
CA ALA A 41 -3.36 5.50 -10.15
C ALA A 41 -3.81 6.91 -10.55
N GLU A 42 -2.98 7.66 -11.25
CA GLU A 42 -3.32 8.97 -11.79
C GLU A 42 -4.41 8.85 -12.86
N ILE A 43 -4.22 8.00 -13.88
CA ILE A 43 -5.21 7.78 -14.95
C ILE A 43 -6.57 7.37 -14.39
N PHE A 44 -6.62 6.39 -13.49
CA PHE A 44 -7.87 5.98 -12.86
C PHE A 44 -8.45 7.04 -11.92
N GLY A 45 -7.57 7.83 -11.30
CA GLY A 45 -7.92 8.89 -10.36
C GLY A 45 -8.46 10.17 -11.00
N GLU A 46 -8.28 10.37 -12.32
CA GLU A 46 -8.84 11.51 -13.08
C GLU A 46 -10.37 11.44 -13.19
N ARG A 47 -10.97 10.29 -12.91
CA ARG A 47 -12.43 10.15 -12.94
C ARG A 47 -13.08 11.02 -11.87
N PRO A 48 -14.15 11.78 -12.19
CA PRO A 48 -14.83 12.67 -11.22
C PRO A 48 -15.40 11.95 -9.99
N ASP A 49 -15.69 10.65 -10.13
CA ASP A 49 -16.25 9.82 -9.06
C ASP A 49 -15.18 9.09 -8.23
N ALA A 50 -13.89 9.29 -8.54
CA ALA A 50 -12.78 8.55 -7.94
C ALA A 50 -12.09 9.30 -6.80
N CYS A 51 -12.03 8.69 -5.64
CA CYS A 51 -11.19 9.11 -4.51
C CYS A 51 -9.83 8.42 -4.61
N ASN A 52 -8.83 9.12 -5.12
CA ASN A 52 -7.49 8.59 -5.28
C ASN A 52 -6.67 8.74 -3.99
N VAL A 53 -6.28 7.62 -3.39
CA VAL A 53 -5.50 7.55 -2.15
C VAL A 53 -4.17 6.87 -2.45
N MET A 54 -3.12 7.65 -2.62
CA MET A 54 -1.78 7.14 -2.90
C MET A 54 -0.94 6.97 -1.63
N ASP A 55 -0.17 5.89 -1.57
CA ASP A 55 0.88 5.61 -0.59
C ASP A 55 0.49 5.86 0.88
N ALA A 56 -0.78 5.65 1.24
CA ALA A 56 -1.30 5.85 2.59
C ALA A 56 -0.84 4.72 3.55
N SER A 57 0.47 4.52 3.67
CA SER A 57 1.05 3.40 4.43
C SER A 57 0.58 3.36 5.89
N GLN A 58 0.36 4.52 6.51
CA GLN A 58 -0.13 4.61 7.90
C GLN A 58 -1.56 4.08 8.07
N VAL A 59 -2.34 4.05 7.00
CA VAL A 59 -3.68 3.44 7.02
C VAL A 59 -3.56 1.93 7.05
N TRP A 60 -2.60 1.38 6.32
CA TRP A 60 -2.43 -0.05 6.12
C TRP A 60 -1.70 -0.74 7.26
N ASP A 61 -0.75 -0.07 7.90
CA ASP A 61 0.08 -0.69 8.91
C ASP A 61 0.47 0.29 10.02
N LEU A 62 0.03 0.03 11.23
CA LEU A 62 0.46 0.78 12.41
C LEU A 62 1.96 0.60 12.70
N ARG A 63 2.52 -0.52 12.25
CA ARG A 63 3.95 -0.84 12.36
C ARG A 63 4.77 -0.34 11.18
N TYR A 64 4.20 0.53 10.33
CA TYR A 64 4.90 1.08 9.16
C TYR A 64 6.29 1.63 9.47
N TYR A 65 6.47 2.16 10.68
CA TYR A 65 7.75 2.68 11.14
C TYR A 65 8.66 1.61 11.77
N ASP A 66 8.17 0.40 11.99
CA ASP A 66 9.00 -0.73 12.41
C ASP A 66 9.85 -1.21 11.24
N LYS A 67 11.11 -0.80 11.28
CA LYS A 67 12.10 -1.17 10.27
C LYS A 67 12.51 -2.64 10.35
N SER A 68 12.12 -3.34 11.40
CA SER A 68 12.48 -4.74 11.63
C SER A 68 11.51 -5.71 10.95
N ALA A 69 10.24 -5.33 10.80
CA ALA A 69 9.22 -6.17 10.20
C ALA A 69 9.31 -6.18 8.66
N ASP A 70 8.92 -7.31 8.04
CA ASP A 70 8.60 -7.35 6.63
C ASP A 70 7.20 -6.77 6.36
N ASP A 71 6.86 -6.58 5.10
CA ASP A 71 5.56 -6.05 4.68
C ASP A 71 4.55 -7.14 4.31
N HIS A 72 4.92 -8.41 4.42
CA HIS A 72 4.02 -9.52 4.12
C HIS A 72 2.87 -9.59 5.13
N ARG A 73 1.67 -9.85 4.60
CA ARG A 73 0.45 -10.15 5.38
C ARG A 73 -0.39 -11.15 4.60
N ASP A 74 -0.99 -12.07 5.32
CA ASP A 74 -1.92 -13.05 4.77
C ASP A 74 -3.34 -12.87 5.34
N GLU A 75 -4.25 -13.78 5.01
CA GLU A 75 -5.64 -13.75 5.48
C GLU A 75 -5.77 -13.86 6.99
N ASN A 76 -4.83 -14.51 7.68
CA ASN A 76 -4.86 -14.69 9.14
C ASN A 76 -4.50 -13.39 9.87
N ASP A 77 -3.77 -12.49 9.22
CA ASP A 77 -3.48 -11.16 9.75
C ASP A 77 -4.69 -10.22 9.70
N ALA A 78 -5.73 -10.57 8.94
CA ALA A 78 -6.91 -9.74 8.74
C ALA A 78 -7.90 -9.85 9.91
N ASN A 79 -7.45 -9.49 11.12
CA ASN A 79 -8.34 -9.46 12.28
C ASN A 79 -9.37 -8.33 12.20
N PHE A 80 -10.46 -8.48 12.96
CA PHE A 80 -11.60 -7.56 12.95
C PHE A 80 -11.20 -6.11 13.25
N TRP A 81 -10.35 -5.87 14.23
CA TRP A 81 -9.97 -4.53 14.66
C TRP A 81 -9.16 -3.78 13.61
N GLU A 82 -8.18 -4.46 13.03
CA GLU A 82 -7.31 -3.89 12.03
C GLU A 82 -8.06 -3.61 10.71
N THR A 83 -8.86 -4.57 10.26
CA THR A 83 -9.68 -4.39 9.05
C THR A 83 -10.73 -3.30 9.23
N SER A 84 -11.37 -3.22 10.41
CA SER A 84 -12.32 -2.14 10.75
C SER A 84 -11.65 -0.77 10.73
N ARG A 85 -10.47 -0.66 11.30
CA ARG A 85 -9.69 0.58 11.30
C ARG A 85 -9.35 1.04 9.87
N ILE A 86 -8.87 0.12 9.04
CA ILE A 86 -8.51 0.42 7.65
C ILE A 86 -9.76 0.85 6.87
N ARG A 87 -10.84 0.07 6.94
CA ARG A 87 -12.09 0.36 6.24
C ARG A 87 -12.66 1.72 6.64
N SER A 88 -12.69 2.02 7.94
CA SER A 88 -13.18 3.31 8.45
C SER A 88 -12.32 4.48 8.01
N SER A 89 -10.99 4.34 8.05
CA SER A 89 -10.09 5.39 7.60
C SER A 89 -10.27 5.72 6.12
N LEU A 90 -10.49 4.71 5.29
CA LEU A 90 -10.74 4.87 3.86
C LEU A 90 -12.15 5.40 3.59
N ALA A 91 -13.15 4.94 4.35
CA ALA A 91 -14.53 5.43 4.25
C ALA A 91 -14.64 6.91 4.59
N ILE A 92 -13.99 7.34 5.65
CA ILE A 92 -13.96 8.76 6.05
C ILE A 92 -13.38 9.62 4.92
N ARG A 93 -12.27 9.20 4.29
CA ARG A 93 -11.71 9.93 3.15
C ARG A 93 -12.70 10.00 1.99
N LEU A 94 -13.35 8.90 1.65
CA LEU A 94 -14.35 8.84 0.60
C LEU A 94 -15.53 9.81 0.88
N MET A 95 -16.00 9.87 2.12
CA MET A 95 -17.05 10.76 2.54
C MET A 95 -16.65 12.24 2.46
N PHE A 96 -15.44 12.59 2.90
CA PHE A 96 -14.96 13.98 2.84
C PHE A 96 -14.78 14.49 1.41
N THR A 97 -14.50 13.61 0.45
CA THR A 97 -14.36 13.99 -0.96
C THR A 97 -15.69 14.00 -1.72
N GLY A 98 -16.76 13.40 -1.15
CA GLY A 98 -18.05 13.22 -1.83
C GLY A 98 -17.98 12.25 -3.02
N GLN A 99 -16.85 11.57 -3.22
CA GLN A 99 -16.63 10.66 -4.32
C GLN A 99 -17.15 9.26 -4.00
N LYS A 100 -17.35 8.43 -5.03
CA LYS A 100 -18.05 7.14 -4.90
C LYS A 100 -17.12 5.92 -4.96
N ARG A 101 -15.99 6.04 -5.65
CA ARG A 101 -15.07 4.92 -5.91
C ARG A 101 -13.72 5.18 -5.28
N LEU A 102 -13.32 4.32 -4.36
CA LEU A 102 -11.97 4.36 -3.79
C LEU A 102 -10.99 3.74 -4.77
N ILE A 103 -9.92 4.46 -5.07
CA ILE A 103 -8.73 3.95 -5.75
C ILE A 103 -7.57 4.11 -4.78
N ASN A 104 -6.91 3.02 -4.46
CA ASN A 104 -5.72 3.06 -3.61
C ASN A 104 -4.53 2.44 -4.33
N LYS A 105 -3.47 3.18 -4.43
CA LYS A 105 -2.18 2.70 -4.89
C LYS A 105 -1.24 2.61 -3.70
N ASN A 106 -0.77 1.39 -3.42
CA ASN A 106 0.30 1.17 -2.44
C ASN A 106 1.12 -0.05 -2.85
N ASN A 107 2.41 0.14 -3.10
CA ASN A 107 3.29 -0.94 -3.55
C ASN A 107 3.47 -2.03 -2.49
N GLN A 108 3.41 -1.71 -1.19
CA GLN A 108 3.47 -2.70 -0.11
C GLN A 108 2.31 -3.71 -0.17
N ASN A 109 1.17 -3.28 -0.73
CA ASN A 109 0.01 -4.14 -0.90
C ASN A 109 0.22 -5.27 -1.91
N SER A 110 1.29 -5.25 -2.72
CA SER A 110 1.69 -6.38 -3.56
C SER A 110 2.02 -7.63 -2.75
N LEU A 111 2.48 -7.45 -1.52
CA LEU A 111 2.83 -8.53 -0.58
C LEU A 111 1.66 -8.92 0.34
N ARG A 112 0.44 -8.41 0.08
CA ARG A 112 -0.72 -8.50 0.97
C ARG A 112 -2.02 -8.85 0.24
N LEU A 113 -1.96 -9.56 -0.89
CA LEU A 113 -3.14 -9.75 -1.74
C LEU A 113 -4.24 -10.55 -1.05
N ARG A 114 -3.90 -11.60 -0.31
CA ARG A 114 -4.88 -12.39 0.46
C ARG A 114 -5.47 -11.57 1.61
N TYR A 115 -4.63 -10.81 2.31
CA TYR A 115 -5.07 -9.86 3.33
C TYR A 115 -6.05 -8.83 2.76
N LEU A 116 -5.74 -8.24 1.59
CA LEU A 116 -6.63 -7.28 0.91
C LEU A 116 -7.99 -7.90 0.57
N LYS A 117 -7.99 -9.12 0.05
CA LYS A 117 -9.23 -9.84 -0.30
C LYS A 117 -10.03 -10.22 0.93
N SER A 118 -9.39 -10.54 2.04
CA SER A 118 -10.07 -10.79 3.31
C SER A 118 -10.68 -9.50 3.87
N ALA A 119 -9.93 -8.38 3.84
CA ALA A 119 -10.43 -7.09 4.32
C ALA A 119 -11.50 -6.47 3.41
N PHE A 120 -11.42 -6.70 2.09
CA PHE A 120 -12.31 -6.16 1.06
C PHE A 120 -12.68 -7.26 0.04
N PRO A 121 -13.63 -8.14 0.35
CA PRO A 121 -13.96 -9.27 -0.53
C PRO A 121 -14.42 -8.86 -1.93
N ASP A 122 -15.05 -7.69 -2.05
CA ASP A 122 -15.56 -7.11 -3.28
C ASP A 122 -14.55 -6.23 -4.04
N ALA A 123 -13.30 -6.16 -3.57
CA ALA A 123 -12.27 -5.32 -4.18
C ALA A 123 -11.83 -5.83 -5.56
N PHE A 124 -11.50 -4.88 -6.43
CA PHE A 124 -10.74 -5.13 -7.65
C PHE A 124 -9.25 -4.91 -7.38
N ILE A 125 -8.41 -5.81 -7.89
CA ILE A 125 -6.96 -5.70 -7.77
C ILE A 125 -6.38 -5.58 -9.18
N ILE A 126 -5.65 -4.49 -9.43
CA ILE A 126 -4.90 -4.26 -10.66
C ILE A 126 -3.43 -4.47 -10.34
N HIS A 127 -2.85 -5.54 -10.86
CA HIS A 127 -1.42 -5.81 -10.71
C HIS A 127 -0.66 -5.28 -11.92
N VAL A 128 0.16 -4.25 -11.69
CA VAL A 128 0.99 -3.64 -12.73
C VAL A 128 2.35 -4.32 -12.75
N VAL A 129 2.61 -5.01 -13.84
CA VAL A 129 3.87 -5.73 -14.08
C VAL A 129 4.66 -5.01 -15.17
N ARG A 130 5.97 -4.90 -14.98
CA ARG A 130 6.92 -4.34 -15.94
C ARG A 130 8.18 -5.18 -15.95
N ASP A 131 8.92 -5.19 -17.07
CA ASP A 131 10.23 -5.85 -17.17
C ASP A 131 11.15 -5.43 -16.00
N ALA A 132 11.83 -6.41 -15.41
CA ALA A 132 12.68 -6.21 -14.24
C ALA A 132 13.84 -5.23 -14.51
N ARG A 133 14.46 -5.28 -15.69
CA ARG A 133 15.65 -4.49 -16.03
C ARG A 133 15.42 -2.99 -15.91
N PRO A 134 14.42 -2.37 -16.56
CA PRO A 134 14.14 -0.95 -16.39
C PRO A 134 13.62 -0.62 -14.98
N VAL A 135 12.97 -1.55 -14.27
CA VAL A 135 12.55 -1.35 -12.87
C VAL A 135 13.76 -1.23 -11.96
N VAL A 136 14.72 -2.15 -12.05
CA VAL A 136 15.95 -2.16 -11.26
C VAL A 136 16.78 -0.91 -11.57
N LEU A 137 17.01 -0.60 -12.83
CA LEU A 137 17.76 0.60 -13.24
C LEU A 137 17.13 1.89 -12.70
N SER A 138 15.80 2.01 -12.77
CA SER A 138 15.08 3.17 -12.24
C SER A 138 15.19 3.30 -10.71
N ASN A 139 15.25 2.18 -9.99
CA ASN A 139 15.47 2.19 -8.55
C ASN A 139 16.91 2.57 -8.21
N MET A 140 17.91 2.02 -8.93
CA MET A 140 19.31 2.37 -8.76
C MET A 140 19.57 3.86 -8.99
N SER A 141 19.06 4.44 -10.07
CA SER A 141 19.16 5.88 -10.34
C SER A 141 18.57 6.76 -9.22
N ARG A 142 17.60 6.26 -8.46
CA ARG A 142 17.06 6.96 -7.29
C ARG A 142 17.99 6.91 -6.09
N VAL A 143 18.65 5.78 -5.88
CA VAL A 143 19.66 5.65 -4.82
C VAL A 143 20.82 6.60 -5.08
N GLU A 144 21.29 6.68 -6.33
CA GLU A 144 22.38 7.58 -6.75
C GLU A 144 22.03 9.05 -6.59
N LYS A 145 20.79 9.45 -6.88
CA LYS A 145 20.29 10.86 -6.79
C LYS A 145 20.00 11.35 -5.38
N ASP A 146 20.55 10.72 -4.38
CA ASP A 146 20.51 11.16 -2.97
C ASP A 146 19.14 11.16 -2.27
N ARG A 147 18.05 10.98 -2.98
CA ARG A 147 16.70 10.91 -2.37
C ARG A 147 16.47 9.64 -1.55
N TYR A 148 17.25 8.61 -1.80
CA TYR A 148 17.14 7.28 -1.18
C TYR A 148 18.53 6.70 -0.90
N ARG A 149 19.42 7.49 -0.32
CA ARG A 149 20.82 7.10 0.02
C ARG A 149 20.96 5.80 0.77
N ARG A 150 19.86 5.31 1.29
CA ARG A 150 19.83 4.06 2.02
C ARG A 150 18.90 3.15 1.26
N GLY A 151 19.48 2.22 0.52
CA GLY A 151 18.74 1.15 -0.12
C GLY A 151 17.81 0.45 0.86
N PHE A 152 17.33 -0.69 0.53
CA PHE A 152 16.67 -1.59 1.44
C PHE A 152 17.35 -1.56 2.84
N PRO A 153 16.66 -1.40 3.92
CA PRO A 153 15.23 -1.28 4.20
C PRO A 153 14.78 0.18 4.41
N PHE A 154 15.58 1.15 4.05
CA PHE A 154 15.42 2.54 4.53
C PHE A 154 14.57 3.42 3.62
N GLY A 155 13.96 2.85 2.59
CA GLY A 155 13.07 3.55 1.70
C GLY A 155 11.61 3.14 1.88
N ARG A 156 10.75 3.70 1.05
CA ARG A 156 9.35 3.30 0.89
C ARG A 156 9.21 2.04 0.00
N PHE A 157 10.24 1.19 0.00
CA PHE A 157 10.24 -0.03 -0.76
C PHE A 157 9.56 -1.13 0.03
N PRO A 158 8.69 -1.92 -0.59
CA PRO A 158 8.13 -3.11 0.03
C PRO A 158 9.23 -4.06 0.49
N LYS A 159 9.12 -4.55 1.69
CA LYS A 159 10.06 -5.49 2.31
C LYS A 159 9.50 -6.92 2.19
N PRO A 160 9.96 -7.73 1.24
CA PRO A 160 9.52 -9.12 1.13
C PRO A 160 10.03 -9.96 2.30
N ILE A 161 9.50 -11.17 2.45
CA ILE A 161 10.01 -12.16 3.40
C ILE A 161 11.52 -12.35 3.18
N ALA A 162 12.27 -12.50 4.27
CA ALA A 162 13.72 -12.65 4.25
C ALA A 162 14.52 -11.46 3.65
N TRP A 163 13.93 -10.27 3.53
CA TRP A 163 14.60 -9.08 3.01
C TRP A 163 15.96 -8.79 3.68
N ARG A 164 16.13 -9.18 4.95
CA ARG A 164 17.38 -8.98 5.71
C ARG A 164 18.56 -9.75 5.12
N ALA A 165 18.33 -10.90 4.52
CA ALA A 165 19.36 -11.69 3.88
C ALA A 165 19.97 -11.00 2.64
N TYR A 166 19.30 -9.96 2.16
CA TYR A 166 19.75 -9.19 0.98
C TYR A 166 20.35 -7.84 1.34
N MET A 167 20.36 -7.43 2.62
CA MET A 167 20.88 -6.11 3.01
C MET A 167 22.35 -5.90 2.67
N ASP A 168 23.16 -6.95 2.79
CA ASP A 168 24.60 -6.91 2.52
C ASP A 168 24.94 -7.23 1.05
N LYS A 169 23.91 -7.48 0.22
CA LYS A 169 24.09 -7.73 -1.20
C LYS A 169 24.19 -6.42 -1.98
N PRO A 170 24.78 -6.44 -3.17
CA PRO A 170 24.75 -5.29 -4.07
C PRO A 170 23.35 -4.77 -4.28
N VAL A 171 23.20 -3.44 -4.39
CA VAL A 171 21.88 -2.77 -4.51
C VAL A 171 21.05 -3.32 -5.68
N VAL A 172 21.70 -3.72 -6.76
CA VAL A 172 21.04 -4.35 -7.91
C VAL A 172 20.37 -5.67 -7.53
N GLU A 173 21.00 -6.49 -6.72
CA GLU A 173 20.45 -7.75 -6.24
C GLU A 173 19.29 -7.53 -5.28
N GLN A 174 19.38 -6.51 -4.41
CA GLN A 174 18.30 -6.14 -3.50
C GLN A 174 17.04 -5.78 -4.28
N PHE A 175 17.14 -4.96 -5.33
CA PHE A 175 15.99 -4.60 -6.16
C PHE A 175 15.50 -5.73 -7.05
N ALA A 176 16.38 -6.58 -7.52
CA ALA A 176 15.99 -7.79 -8.25
C ALA A 176 15.18 -8.76 -7.37
N HIS A 177 15.58 -8.90 -6.10
CA HIS A 177 14.83 -9.69 -5.12
C HIS A 177 13.46 -9.08 -4.80
N GLN A 178 13.37 -7.77 -4.70
CA GLN A 178 12.08 -7.08 -4.48
C GLN A 178 11.12 -7.27 -5.68
N TRP A 179 11.66 -7.38 -6.89
CA TRP A 179 10.84 -7.55 -8.08
C TRP A 179 10.23 -8.95 -8.21
N LYS A 180 10.88 -10.00 -7.72
CA LYS A 180 10.36 -11.38 -7.69
C LYS A 180 9.10 -11.50 -6.85
#